data_d82eb93c61fa418c5145acdeb311a05e
#
_entry.id   d82eb93c61fa418c5145acdeb311a05e
#
_cell.length_a   1.000
_cell.length_b   1.000
_cell.length_c   1.000
_cell.angle_alpha   90.00
_cell.angle_beta   90.00
_cell.angle_gamma   90.00
#
_symmetry.space_group_name_H-M   'P 1'
#
loop_
_entity.id
_entity.type
_entity.pdbx_description
1 polymer ?
#
loop_
_entity_poly.entity_id
_entity_poly.type
_entity_poly.pdbx_seq_one_letter_code
_entity_poly.pdbx_strand_id
1 'polypeptide(L)'
;MAAQKARIRLSGTSPTKLDDVCGQVKKIAEKTGVSISGPVPLPTKRLVVPSRKSASGEGTATWEHWEMRVHKRLIDIDADERALRQLMRIQVPKDINIEIVLKD
;
A
#
# COMPACT_ATOMS: atom_id res chain seq x y z
N MET A 1 -11.05 16.29 -24.20
CA MET A 1 -11.48 15.65 -22.94
C MET A 1 -10.29 15.12 -22.18
N ALA A 2 -10.17 15.57 -20.95
CA ALA A 2 -9.12 15.06 -20.10
C ALA A 2 -9.45 13.64 -19.70
N ALA A 3 -8.54 12.72 -19.95
CA ALA A 3 -8.70 11.34 -19.51
C ALA A 3 -8.57 11.31 -18.00
N GLN A 4 -9.53 10.71 -17.32
CA GLN A 4 -9.45 10.51 -15.89
C GLN A 4 -8.45 9.41 -15.58
N LYS A 5 -7.75 9.58 -14.51
CA LYS A 5 -6.84 8.57 -13.99
C LYS A 5 -7.25 8.15 -12.60
N ALA A 6 -7.08 6.88 -12.32
CA ALA A 6 -7.29 6.35 -11.00
C ALA A 6 -5.92 6.22 -10.32
N ARG A 7 -5.77 6.88 -9.20
CA ARG A 7 -4.56 6.79 -8.40
C ARG A 7 -4.79 5.79 -7.29
N ILE A 8 -4.01 4.74 -7.30
CA ILE A 8 -4.10 3.67 -6.33
C ILE A 8 -2.96 3.81 -5.34
N ARG A 9 -3.30 3.99 -4.08
CA ARG A 9 -2.33 4.05 -3.00
C ARG A 9 -2.40 2.77 -2.21
N LEU A 10 -1.28 2.10 -2.09
CA LEU A 10 -1.16 0.88 -1.31
C LEU A 10 -0.24 1.14 -0.14
N SER A 11 -0.65 0.71 1.04
CA SER A 11 0.20 0.81 2.22
C SER A 11 0.11 -0.47 3.04
N GLY A 12 1.23 -0.85 3.61
CA GLY A 12 1.30 -2.05 4.42
C GLY A 12 2.67 -2.22 5.05
N THR A 13 2.76 -3.18 5.95
CA THR A 13 3.99 -3.46 6.67
C THR A 13 4.90 -4.45 5.94
N SER A 14 4.35 -5.22 5.00
CA SER A 14 5.12 -6.20 4.25
C SER A 14 5.34 -5.73 2.82
N PRO A 15 6.59 -5.45 2.42
CA PRO A 15 6.86 -5.05 1.04
C PRO A 15 6.56 -6.15 0.04
N THR A 16 6.76 -7.42 0.41
CA THR A 16 6.47 -8.55 -0.47
C THR A 16 5.00 -8.60 -0.84
N LYS A 17 4.12 -8.45 0.15
CA LYS A 17 2.68 -8.46 -0.10
C LYS A 17 2.24 -7.26 -0.93
N LEU A 18 2.85 -6.10 -0.71
CA LEU A 18 2.59 -4.93 -1.53
C LEU A 18 2.96 -5.17 -2.98
N ASP A 19 4.11 -5.77 -3.22
CA ASP A 19 4.57 -6.07 -4.57
C ASP A 19 3.66 -7.09 -5.26
N ASP A 20 3.13 -8.05 -4.51
CA ASP A 20 2.17 -9.02 -5.04
C ASP A 20 0.90 -8.32 -5.52
N VAL A 21 0.37 -7.40 -4.72
CA VAL A 21 -0.82 -6.63 -5.09
C VAL A 21 -0.53 -5.75 -6.29
N CYS A 22 0.63 -5.11 -6.33
CA CYS A 22 1.05 -4.32 -7.48
C CYS A 22 1.11 -5.17 -8.74
N GLY A 23 1.61 -6.40 -8.63
CA GLY A 23 1.64 -7.35 -9.75
C GLY A 23 0.25 -7.69 -10.26
N GLN A 24 -0.72 -7.86 -9.37
CA GLN A 24 -2.11 -8.12 -9.75
C GLN A 24 -2.72 -6.93 -10.49
N VAL A 25 -2.47 -5.72 -10.01
CA VAL A 25 -2.94 -4.50 -10.68
C VAL A 25 -2.34 -4.39 -12.07
N LYS A 26 -1.06 -4.70 -12.20
CA LYS A 26 -0.37 -4.67 -13.47
C LYS A 26 -0.97 -5.66 -14.48
N LYS A 27 -1.29 -6.86 -14.01
CA LYS A 27 -1.95 -7.87 -14.84
C LYS A 27 -3.31 -7.41 -15.32
N ILE A 28 -4.06 -6.75 -14.46
CA ILE A 28 -5.38 -6.21 -14.81
C ILE A 28 -5.23 -5.15 -15.91
N ALA A 29 -4.24 -4.28 -15.77
CA ALA A 29 -3.97 -3.26 -16.78
C ALA A 29 -3.63 -3.89 -18.13
N GLU A 30 -2.82 -4.93 -18.12
CA GLU A 30 -2.46 -5.65 -19.35
C GLU A 30 -3.68 -6.31 -20.00
N LYS A 31 -4.53 -6.94 -19.18
CA LYS A 31 -5.75 -7.60 -19.67
C LYS A 31 -6.74 -6.62 -20.29
N THR A 32 -6.89 -5.47 -19.69
CA THR A 32 -7.87 -4.47 -20.15
C THR A 32 -7.28 -3.53 -21.19
N GLY A 33 -5.97 -3.61 -21.42
CA GLY A 33 -5.30 -2.77 -22.41
C GLY A 33 -5.18 -1.30 -22.00
N VAL A 34 -5.31 -1.01 -20.72
CA VAL A 34 -5.19 0.37 -20.24
C VAL A 34 -3.75 0.72 -19.91
N SER A 35 -3.46 2.00 -19.98
CA SER A 35 -2.14 2.51 -19.65
C SER A 35 -1.92 2.53 -18.15
N ILE A 36 -0.77 2.07 -17.71
CA ILE A 36 -0.42 2.05 -16.31
C ILE A 36 0.93 2.77 -16.12
N SER A 37 0.97 3.63 -15.14
CA SER A 37 2.20 4.22 -14.67
C SER A 37 2.67 3.36 -13.50
N GLY A 38 3.79 2.66 -13.70
CA GLY A 38 4.24 1.57 -12.87
C GLY A 38 4.38 1.91 -11.40
N PRO A 39 4.43 0.93 -10.53
CA PRO A 39 4.41 1.23 -9.11
C PRO A 39 5.60 2.10 -8.71
N VAL A 40 5.29 3.25 -8.11
CA VAL A 40 6.30 4.17 -7.60
C VAL A 40 6.41 3.94 -6.10
N PRO A 41 7.58 3.51 -5.61
CA PRO A 41 7.75 3.38 -4.17
C PRO A 41 7.80 4.75 -3.53
N LEU A 42 6.93 4.96 -2.56
CA LEU A 42 6.96 6.18 -1.76
C LEU A 42 7.88 5.96 -0.56
N PRO A 43 8.36 7.04 0.06
CA PRO A 43 9.23 6.90 1.23
C PRO A 43 8.60 6.03 2.31
N THR A 44 9.40 5.12 2.85
CA THR A 44 8.96 4.25 3.93
C THR A 44 8.83 5.05 5.22
N LYS A 45 7.68 4.97 5.83
CA LYS A 45 7.45 5.62 7.11
C LYS A 45 7.85 4.67 8.22
N ARG A 46 8.75 5.11 9.05
CA ARG A 46 9.23 4.34 10.18
C ARG A 46 8.58 4.87 11.45
N LEU A 47 7.83 4.02 12.11
CA LEU A 47 7.21 4.34 13.38
C LEU A 47 7.98 3.62 14.48
N VAL A 48 8.53 4.38 15.40
CA VAL A 48 9.22 3.82 16.55
C VAL A 48 8.44 4.19 17.79
N VAL A 49 7.94 3.19 18.48
CA VAL A 49 7.22 3.39 19.72
C VAL A 49 8.08 2.87 20.85
N PRO A 50 8.67 3.74 21.66
CA PRO A 50 9.38 3.30 22.87
C PRO A 50 8.35 2.81 23.87
N SER A 51 8.56 1.60 24.35
CA SER A 51 7.66 0.96 25.29
C SER A 51 8.45 0.51 26.50
N ARG A 52 7.98 0.90 27.67
CA ARG A 52 8.60 0.50 28.93
C ARG A 52 8.12 -0.91 29.25
N LYS A 53 9.04 -1.85 29.26
CA LYS A 53 8.73 -3.26 29.35
C LYS A 53 8.44 -3.76 30.75
N SER A 54 8.95 -3.15 31.77
CA SER A 54 8.74 -3.66 33.12
C SER A 54 8.26 -2.61 34.07
N ALA A 55 7.10 -2.85 34.61
CA ALA A 55 6.53 -2.07 35.69
C ALA A 55 6.88 -2.65 37.06
N SER A 56 7.81 -3.56 37.14
CA SER A 56 8.04 -4.36 38.34
C SER A 56 8.86 -3.66 39.41
N GLY A 57 8.95 -2.40 39.43
CA GLY A 57 9.54 -1.68 40.54
C GLY A 57 10.98 -2.07 40.96
N GLU A 58 11.64 -2.89 40.19
CA GLU A 58 13.01 -3.33 40.51
C GLU A 58 14.10 -2.43 39.98
N GLY A 59 13.75 -1.22 39.70
CA GLY A 59 14.74 -0.21 39.38
C GLY A 59 15.37 -0.28 38.00
N THR A 60 15.26 -1.35 37.28
CA THR A 60 15.79 -1.45 35.93
C THR A 60 14.65 -1.34 34.93
N ALA A 61 14.51 -0.17 34.37
CA ALA A 61 13.53 0.04 33.30
C ALA A 61 14.13 -0.47 31.99
N THR A 62 13.62 -1.58 31.50
CA THR A 62 13.98 -2.07 30.18
C THR A 62 13.04 -1.46 29.17
N TRP A 63 13.60 -0.72 28.25
CA TRP A 63 12.82 -0.11 27.19
C TRP A 63 12.87 -1.01 25.96
N GLU A 64 11.70 -1.43 25.49
CA GLU A 64 11.59 -2.05 24.18
C GLU A 64 11.24 -1.01 23.16
N HIS A 65 11.94 -1.05 22.05
CA HIS A 65 11.62 -0.21 20.91
C HIS A 65 10.85 -1.05 19.91
N TRP A 66 9.58 -0.70 19.71
CA TRP A 66 8.79 -1.28 18.66
C TRP A 66 8.99 -0.46 17.41
N GLU A 67 9.46 -1.10 16.39
CA GLU A 67 9.67 -0.46 15.10
C GLU A 67 8.68 -1.02 14.10
N MET A 68 7.85 -0.14 13.55
CA MET A 68 6.93 -0.49 12.49
C MET A 68 7.31 0.29 11.25
N ARG A 69 7.57 -0.40 10.17
CA ARG A 69 7.84 0.22 8.89
C ARG A 69 6.62 0.10 7.99
N VAL A 70 6.09 1.23 7.58
CA VAL A 70 4.96 1.28 6.66
C VAL A 70 5.49 1.60 5.29
N HIS A 71 5.37 0.63 4.39
CA HIS A 71 5.76 0.79 3.00
C HIS A 71 4.56 1.26 2.21
N LYS A 72 4.81 2.13 1.24
CA LYS A 72 3.75 2.68 0.40
C LYS A 72 4.12 2.53 -1.07
N ARG A 73 3.12 2.27 -1.87
CA ARG A 73 3.26 2.19 -3.33
C ARG A 73 2.17 3.03 -3.98
N LEU A 74 2.52 3.67 -5.07
CA LEU A 74 1.59 4.50 -5.83
C LEU A 74 1.51 4.00 -7.25
N ILE A 75 0.30 3.77 -7.74
CA ILE A 75 0.06 3.33 -9.10
C ILE A 75 -0.99 4.24 -9.71
N ASP A 76 -0.69 4.77 -10.90
CA ASP A 76 -1.68 5.51 -11.67
C ASP A 76 -2.11 4.63 -12.85
N ILE A 77 -3.40 4.46 -13.02
CA ILE A 77 -3.97 3.67 -14.09
C ILE A 77 -5.07 4.50 -14.75
N ASP A 78 -5.25 4.34 -16.07
CA ASP A 78 -6.36 5.01 -16.73
C ASP A 78 -7.69 4.57 -16.12
N ALA A 79 -8.56 5.55 -15.89
CA ALA A 79 -9.87 5.28 -15.30
C ALA A 79 -10.79 4.64 -16.32
N ASP A 80 -10.62 3.36 -16.54
CA ASP A 80 -11.46 2.55 -17.39
C ASP A 80 -12.41 1.74 -16.54
N GLU A 81 -13.68 1.71 -16.92
CA GLU A 81 -14.71 1.03 -16.15
C GLU A 81 -14.40 -0.46 -15.95
N ARG A 82 -13.90 -1.13 -16.97
CA ARG A 82 -13.53 -2.54 -16.89
C ARG A 82 -12.39 -2.77 -15.90
N ALA A 83 -11.36 -1.93 -16.01
CA ALA A 83 -10.20 -2.04 -15.14
C ALA A 83 -10.59 -1.79 -13.68
N LEU A 84 -11.41 -0.77 -13.44
CA LEU A 84 -11.86 -0.45 -12.08
C LEU A 84 -12.71 -1.56 -11.48
N ARG A 85 -13.56 -2.20 -12.28
CA ARG A 85 -14.35 -3.34 -11.81
C ARG A 85 -13.45 -4.50 -11.37
N GLN A 86 -12.42 -4.78 -12.16
CA GLN A 86 -11.50 -5.85 -11.82
C GLN A 86 -10.65 -5.51 -10.60
N LEU A 87 -10.27 -4.24 -10.47
CA LEU A 87 -9.56 -3.79 -9.28
C LEU A 87 -10.36 -4.00 -8.01
N MET A 88 -11.65 -3.77 -8.06
CA MET A 88 -12.53 -3.98 -6.92
C MET A 88 -12.67 -5.44 -6.51
N ARG A 89 -12.35 -6.36 -7.42
CA ARG A 89 -12.41 -7.80 -7.16
C ARG A 89 -11.11 -8.39 -6.65
N ILE A 90 -10.05 -7.60 -6.60
CA ILE A 90 -8.78 -8.08 -6.11
C ILE A 90 -8.89 -8.42 -4.64
N GLN A 91 -8.42 -9.60 -4.28
CA GLN A 91 -8.31 -9.97 -2.88
C GLN A 91 -7.04 -9.35 -2.31
N VAL A 92 -7.25 -8.44 -1.39
CA VAL A 92 -6.15 -7.74 -0.74
C VAL A 92 -5.95 -8.35 0.64
N PRO A 93 -4.71 -8.71 1.00
CA PRO A 93 -4.42 -9.18 2.36
C PRO A 93 -4.86 -8.16 3.41
N LYS A 94 -5.23 -8.65 4.58
CA LYS A 94 -5.72 -7.78 5.67
C LYS A 94 -4.72 -6.72 6.09
N ASP A 95 -3.44 -7.00 5.89
CA ASP A 95 -2.35 -6.12 6.30
C ASP A 95 -2.15 -4.93 5.35
N ILE A 96 -2.83 -4.95 4.20
CA ILE A 96 -2.64 -3.94 3.18
C ILE A 96 -3.88 -3.09 3.06
N ASN A 97 -3.68 -1.78 3.14
CA ASN A 97 -4.72 -0.81 2.85
C ASN A 97 -4.61 -0.36 1.42
N ILE A 98 -5.74 -0.35 0.74
CA ILE A 98 -5.82 0.12 -0.63
C ILE A 98 -6.77 1.31 -0.68
N GLU A 99 -6.34 2.36 -1.34
CA GLU A 99 -7.13 3.56 -1.53
C GLU A 99 -7.11 3.92 -3.01
N ILE A 100 -8.28 4.14 -3.57
CA ILE A 100 -8.39 4.51 -4.98
C ILE A 100 -9.03 5.88 -5.06
N VAL A 101 -8.32 6.80 -5.71
CA VAL A 101 -8.79 8.19 -5.89
C VAL A 101 -8.83 8.47 -7.38
N LEU A 102 -9.95 8.99 -7.85
CA LEU A 102 -10.08 9.40 -9.24
C LEU A 102 -9.51 10.80 -9.40
N LYS A 103 -8.68 10.96 -10.41
CA LYS A 103 -8.09 12.25 -10.75
C LYS A 103 -8.44 12.64 -12.18
N ASP A 104 -8.66 13.89 -12.38
CA ASP A 104 -8.83 14.45 -13.71
C ASP A 104 -7.50 14.67 -14.41
#